data_4c7e5d9ca418b76950fb78c7ac55a318
#
_entry.id   4c7e5d9ca418b76950fb78c7ac55a318
#
_cell.length_a   1.000
_cell.length_b   1.000
_cell.length_c   1.000
_cell.angle_alpha   90.00
_cell.angle_beta   90.00
_cell.angle_gamma   90.00
#
_symmetry.space_group_name_H-M   'P 1'
#
loop_
_entity.id
_entity.type
_entity.pdbx_description
1 polymer ?
#
loop_
_entity_poly.entity_id
_entity_poly.type
_entity_poly.pdbx_seq_one_letter_code
_entity_poly.pdbx_strand_id
1 'polypeptide(L)' 'MAPNNILFVQNLPHETTSIMLQMLFQQYPGFKEVRMIEAKPGIAFVEFEDEDEATVAMQALEGFKVTPQNPMEISYAKK' A
#
# COMPACT_ATOMS: atom_id res chain seq x y z
N MET A 1 9.86 -9.65 10.16
CA MET A 1 9.29 -8.30 10.27
C MET A 1 7.99 -8.35 11.05
N ALA A 2 7.83 -7.47 12.01
CA ALA A 2 6.63 -7.49 12.86
C ALA A 2 5.42 -6.96 12.10
N PRO A 3 4.26 -7.64 12.20
CA PRO A 3 3.04 -7.13 11.59
C PRO A 3 2.66 -5.75 12.12
N ASN A 4 1.97 -4.99 11.28
CA ASN A 4 1.52 -3.65 11.59
C ASN A 4 0.21 -3.43 10.84
N ASN A 5 -0.61 -2.53 11.33
CA ASN A 5 -1.83 -2.14 10.62
C ASN A 5 -1.55 -1.14 9.50
N ILE A 6 -0.32 -0.68 9.37
CA ILE A 6 0.09 0.22 8.30
C ILE A 6 1.06 -0.51 7.38
N LEU A 7 0.78 -0.46 6.09
CA LEU A 7 1.63 -1.05 5.05
C LEU A 7 2.48 0.02 4.40
N PHE A 8 3.70 -0.37 4.03
CA PHE A 8 4.62 0.48 3.28
C PHE A 8 4.68 -0.08 1.86
N VAL A 9 4.28 0.75 0.90
CA VAL A 9 4.18 0.35 -0.52
C VAL A 9 5.25 1.09 -1.30
N GLN A 10 6.01 0.35 -2.09
CA GLN A 10 7.12 0.89 -2.86
C GLN A 10 7.01 0.50 -4.34
N ASN A 11 7.89 1.06 -5.13
CA ASN A 11 8.02 0.78 -6.55
C ASN A 11 6.82 1.23 -7.36
N LEU A 12 6.14 2.29 -6.89
CA LEU A 12 5.01 2.87 -7.60
C LEU A 12 5.51 3.79 -8.71
N PRO A 13 4.78 3.88 -9.83
CA PRO A 13 5.08 4.92 -10.82
C PRO A 13 4.99 6.30 -10.17
N HIS A 14 5.82 7.24 -10.62
CA HIS A 14 5.82 8.58 -10.03
C HIS A 14 4.49 9.31 -10.24
N GLU A 15 3.72 8.90 -11.24
CA GLU A 15 2.42 9.51 -11.54
C GLU A 15 1.29 8.96 -10.67
N THR A 16 1.58 7.98 -9.82
CA THR A 16 0.54 7.35 -8.99
C THR A 16 -0.05 8.38 -8.03
N THR A 17 -1.37 8.40 -7.94
CA THR A 17 -2.08 9.31 -7.04
C THR A 17 -2.64 8.52 -5.86
N SER A 18 -2.95 9.25 -4.77
CA SER A 18 -3.56 8.62 -3.61
C SER A 18 -4.93 8.03 -3.95
N ILE A 19 -5.66 8.66 -4.87
CA ILE A 19 -6.98 8.16 -5.28
C ILE A 19 -6.85 6.81 -5.98
N MET A 20 -5.84 6.65 -6.85
CA MET A 20 -5.61 5.38 -7.52
C MET A 20 -5.38 4.25 -6.52
N LEU A 21 -4.54 4.51 -5.51
CA LEU A 21 -4.26 3.52 -4.48
C LEU A 21 -5.47 3.29 -3.59
N GLN A 22 -6.22 4.33 -3.29
CA GLN A 22 -7.43 4.22 -2.50
C GLN A 22 -8.43 3.28 -3.18
N MET A 23 -8.64 3.44 -4.49
CA MET A 23 -9.55 2.58 -5.23
C MET A 23 -9.10 1.13 -5.21
N LEU A 24 -7.80 0.89 -5.20
CA LEU A 24 -7.26 -0.46 -5.20
C LEU A 24 -7.38 -1.11 -3.82
N PHE A 25 -6.96 -0.41 -2.78
CA PHE A 25 -6.91 -0.96 -1.42
C PHE A 25 -8.25 -0.96 -0.71
N GLN A 26 -9.17 -0.06 -1.07
CA GLN A 26 -10.47 0.00 -0.39
C GLN A 26 -11.35 -1.22 -0.64
N GLN A 27 -10.99 -2.04 -1.62
CA GLN A 27 -11.71 -3.29 -1.87
C GLN A 27 -11.51 -4.30 -0.76
N TYR A 28 -10.54 -4.09 0.10
CA TYR A 28 -10.22 -5.02 1.19
C TYR A 28 -10.78 -4.49 2.50
N PRO A 29 -11.27 -5.38 3.37
CA PRO A 29 -11.91 -4.94 4.61
C PRO A 29 -10.93 -4.23 5.53
N GLY A 30 -11.44 -3.23 6.25
CA GLY A 30 -10.66 -2.52 7.24
C GLY A 30 -9.86 -1.35 6.70
N PHE A 31 -9.94 -1.06 5.41
CA PHE A 31 -9.19 0.06 4.82
C PHE A 31 -9.57 1.38 5.50
N LYS A 32 -8.57 2.19 5.85
CA LYS A 32 -8.79 3.50 6.46
C LYS A 32 -8.32 4.64 5.58
N GLU A 33 -7.05 4.65 5.21
CA GLU A 33 -6.54 5.77 4.41
C GLU A 33 -5.24 5.43 3.71
N VAL A 34 -4.93 6.24 2.69
CA VAL A 34 -3.65 6.21 2.00
C VAL A 34 -2.96 7.55 2.25
N ARG A 35 -1.67 7.51 2.56
CA ARG A 35 -0.84 8.71 2.68
C ARG A 35 0.33 8.60 1.73
N MET A 36 0.52 9.62 0.92
CA MET A 36 1.67 9.72 0.03
C MET A 36 2.52 10.91 0.45
N ILE A 37 3.83 10.80 0.20
CA ILE A 37 4.78 11.84 0.58
C ILE A 37 5.28 12.49 -0.70
N GLU A 38 4.99 13.77 -0.89
CA GLU A 38 5.37 14.48 -2.11
C GLU A 38 6.87 14.44 -2.38
N ALA A 39 7.67 14.55 -1.33
CA ALA A 39 9.11 14.56 -1.47
C ALA A 39 9.70 13.21 -1.90
N LYS A 40 8.90 12.15 -1.84
CA LYS A 40 9.36 10.80 -2.17
C LYS A 40 8.32 10.11 -3.05
N PRO A 41 8.27 10.47 -4.33
CA PRO A 41 7.35 9.79 -5.25
C PRO A 41 7.72 8.31 -5.35
N GLY A 42 6.72 7.48 -5.57
CA GLY A 42 6.94 6.05 -5.70
C GLY A 42 6.73 5.26 -4.42
N ILE A 43 6.46 5.93 -3.30
CA ILE A 43 6.12 5.23 -2.04
C ILE A 43 4.81 5.74 -1.49
N ALA A 44 4.16 4.91 -0.68
CA ALA A 44 2.92 5.26 0.00
C ALA A 44 2.78 4.46 1.27
N PHE A 45 1.97 4.98 2.20
CA PHE A 45 1.57 4.25 3.40
C PHE A 45 0.06 4.02 3.32
N VAL A 46 -0.36 2.79 3.61
CA VAL A 46 -1.77 2.42 3.58
C VAL A 46 -2.16 1.88 4.95
N GLU A 47 -3.14 2.51 5.57
CA GLU A 47 -3.56 2.15 6.93
C GLU A 47 -4.85 1.35 6.91
N PHE A 48 -4.88 0.28 7.73
CA PHE A 48 -6.05 -0.55 7.95
C PHE A 48 -6.45 -0.50 9.42
N GLU A 49 -7.62 -1.05 9.75
CA GLU A 49 -8.12 -1.06 11.13
C GLU A 49 -7.22 -1.88 12.04
N ASP A 50 -6.74 -3.02 11.57
CA ASP A 50 -5.85 -3.85 12.37
C ASP A 50 -4.84 -4.56 11.47
N GLU A 51 -3.89 -5.24 12.11
CA GLU A 51 -2.79 -5.86 11.39
C GLU A 51 -3.21 -7.08 10.58
N ASP A 52 -4.26 -7.77 11.00
CA ASP A 52 -4.74 -8.93 10.24
C ASP A 52 -5.34 -8.48 8.91
N GLU A 53 -6.10 -7.39 8.92
CA GLU A 53 -6.69 -6.84 7.70
C GLU A 53 -5.61 -6.30 6.78
N ALA A 54 -4.59 -5.64 7.35
CA ALA A 54 -3.47 -5.16 6.56
C ALA A 54 -2.75 -6.34 5.89
N THR A 55 -2.57 -7.44 6.62
CA THR A 55 -1.90 -8.63 6.09
C THR A 55 -2.67 -9.25 4.93
N VAL A 56 -4.00 -9.29 5.02
CA VAL A 56 -4.83 -9.82 3.94
C VAL A 56 -4.61 -9.01 2.66
N ALA A 57 -4.66 -7.68 2.78
CA ALA A 57 -4.46 -6.81 1.63
C ALA A 57 -3.04 -6.95 1.07
N MET A 58 -2.05 -7.03 1.94
CA MET A 58 -0.65 -7.19 1.51
C MET A 58 -0.47 -8.47 0.71
N GLN A 59 -0.98 -9.58 1.21
CA GLN A 59 -0.83 -10.87 0.53
C GLN A 59 -1.55 -10.89 -0.81
N ALA A 60 -2.68 -10.19 -0.91
CA ALA A 60 -3.44 -10.15 -2.15
C ALA A 60 -2.80 -9.26 -3.20
N LEU A 61 -2.14 -8.18 -2.79
CA LEU A 61 -1.65 -7.16 -3.72
C LEU A 61 -0.14 -7.13 -3.87
N GLU A 62 0.62 -7.93 -3.12
CA GLU A 62 2.07 -7.99 -3.28
C GLU A 62 2.38 -8.42 -4.71
N GLY A 63 3.24 -7.65 -5.38
CA GLY A 63 3.61 -7.94 -6.75
C GLY A 63 2.61 -7.49 -7.80
N PHE A 64 1.49 -6.87 -7.38
CA PHE A 64 0.52 -6.36 -8.35
C PHE A 64 1.18 -5.31 -9.24
N LYS A 65 1.07 -5.49 -10.55
CA LYS A 65 1.72 -4.58 -11.49
C LYS A 65 0.83 -3.38 -11.77
N VAL A 66 1.18 -2.24 -11.21
CA VAL A 66 0.50 -0.98 -11.51
C VAL A 66 0.74 -0.61 -12.96
N THR A 67 1.99 -0.79 -13.41
CA THR A 67 2.36 -0.82 -14.82
C THR A 67 3.22 -2.05 -15.04
N PRO A 68 3.49 -2.46 -16.30
CA PRO A 68 4.33 -3.64 -16.52
C PRO A 68 5.69 -3.60 -15.84
N GLN A 69 6.25 -2.40 -15.61
CA GLN A 69 7.54 -2.23 -14.99
C GLN A 69 7.47 -1.96 -13.50
N ASN A 70 6.27 -1.89 -12.92
CA ASN A 70 6.10 -1.45 -11.54
C ASN A 70 5.26 -2.42 -10.72
N PRO A 71 5.78 -3.63 -10.43
CA PRO A 71 5.11 -4.49 -9.44
C PRO A 71 5.24 -3.86 -8.06
N MET A 72 4.12 -3.75 -7.36
CA MET A 72 4.15 -3.18 -6.01
C MET A 72 4.94 -4.05 -5.06
N GLU A 73 5.79 -3.40 -4.25
CA GLU A 73 6.53 -4.06 -3.19
C GLU A 73 5.90 -3.61 -1.87
N ILE A 74 5.22 -4.52 -1.22
CA ILE A 74 4.45 -4.20 -0.02
C ILE A 74 5.09 -4.87 1.19
N SER A 75 5.30 -4.10 2.24
CA SER A 75 5.81 -4.62 3.51
C SER A 75 5.08 -3.93 4.64
N TYR A 76 5.30 -4.39 5.87
CA TYR A 76 4.75 -3.69 7.02
C TYR A 76 5.58 -2.43 7.28
N ALA A 77 4.89 -1.34 7.61
CA ALA A 77 5.59 -0.12 8.00
C ALA A 77 6.32 -0.36 9.32
N LYS A 78 7.41 0.34 9.54
CA LYS A 78 8.13 0.27 10.80
C LYS A 78 7.44 1.14 11.83
N LYS A 79 7.34 0.62 13.03
CA LYS A 79 6.78 1.39 14.14
C LYS A 79 7.82 2.33 14.74
#